data_786bd8a12de598e891262104d01b2d21
#
_entry.id   786bd8a12de598e891262104d01b2d21
#
_cell.length_a   1.000
_cell.length_b   1.000
_cell.length_c   1.000
_cell.angle_alpha   90.00
_cell.angle_beta   90.00
_cell.angle_gamma   90.00
#
_symmetry.space_group_name_H-M   'P 1'
#
loop_
_entity.id
_entity.type
_entity.pdbx_description
1 polymer ?
#
loop_
_entity_poly.entity_id
_entity_poly.type
_entity_poly.pdbx_seq_one_letter_code
_entity_poly.pdbx_strand_id
1 'polypeptide(L)'
;MADRVKRLEPFSSLEAVGERMNTSIPETYNRKYKDTLFTSLFGNKEYAKLLYESLFPDRESVCEDDINLISLENIFTVERYNDTCMLVKDALIVLTEHQSTINQNMPMRLLLYVAEEYKRIFSGEKSRDLFKSRMVMVPAPEIFVVYTGKGNHPDYLYLSDAYRIPASSLELTVSVVDWTNAVGILKEYIQLSQDVDSGIRGLHGQDRVRKIDEVVQRYRSPGYLISKFLNMKGDVADMINSQLTYDDLLEIRKEEGMEAGMEAGMEALLKPFVAKRKKNGWSRDEIAEDMMEDFNFSFEQAQGYVKKFYAL
;
A
#
# COMPACT_ATOMS: atom_id res chain seq x y z
N MET A 1 -17.56 -32.58 30.78
CA MET A 1 -17.64 -31.56 29.73
C MET A 1 -17.72 -30.22 30.43
N ALA A 2 -16.61 -29.52 30.55
CA ALA A 2 -16.51 -28.27 31.27
C ALA A 2 -16.09 -27.18 30.28
N ASP A 3 -16.96 -26.20 30.12
CA ASP A 3 -16.77 -25.01 29.32
C ASP A 3 -15.51 -24.24 29.74
N ARG A 4 -14.59 -24.09 28.80
CA ARG A 4 -13.48 -23.12 28.91
C ARG A 4 -13.94 -21.79 28.33
N VAL A 5 -14.55 -20.96 29.14
CA VAL A 5 -14.68 -19.54 28.88
C VAL A 5 -13.27 -18.94 28.97
N LYS A 6 -12.68 -18.56 27.83
CA LYS A 6 -11.46 -17.74 27.81
C LYS A 6 -11.81 -16.35 28.34
N ARG A 7 -11.32 -16.04 29.54
CA ARG A 7 -11.25 -14.67 30.05
C ARG A 7 -10.40 -13.85 29.09
N LEU A 8 -10.97 -12.77 28.57
CA LEU A 8 -10.22 -11.69 27.90
C LEU A 8 -9.35 -11.04 28.98
N GLU A 9 -8.06 -11.03 28.78
CA GLU A 9 -7.14 -10.27 29.64
C GLU A 9 -7.41 -8.77 29.50
N PRO A 10 -7.30 -7.99 30.60
CA PRO A 10 -7.53 -6.54 30.52
C PRO A 10 -6.40 -5.88 29.72
N PHE A 11 -6.77 -4.90 28.90
CA PHE A 11 -5.87 -4.04 28.14
C PHE A 11 -4.77 -3.49 29.08
N SER A 12 -3.54 -3.84 28.81
CA SER A 12 -2.39 -3.29 29.51
C SER A 12 -2.22 -1.81 29.13
N SER A 13 -2.29 -0.97 30.14
CA SER A 13 -1.85 0.41 30.32
C SER A 13 -1.72 1.32 29.08
N LEU A 14 -2.47 2.42 29.14
CA LEU A 14 -2.37 3.61 28.25
C LEU A 14 -0.97 4.26 28.16
N GLU A 15 -0.04 3.90 29.05
CA GLU A 15 1.37 4.34 29.00
C GLU A 15 2.09 3.87 27.71
N ALA A 16 1.70 2.73 27.12
CA ALA A 16 2.28 2.25 25.88
C ALA A 16 1.86 3.06 24.63
N VAL A 17 0.86 3.92 24.74
CA VAL A 17 0.36 4.76 23.64
C VAL A 17 1.08 6.12 23.63
N GLY A 18 1.52 6.62 24.78
CA GLY A 18 2.18 7.94 24.89
C GLY A 18 3.64 7.96 24.46
N GLU A 19 4.38 6.85 24.56
CA GLU A 19 5.81 6.80 24.23
C GLU A 19 6.09 6.49 22.74
N ARG A 20 5.08 6.19 21.92
CA ARG A 20 5.23 5.97 20.46
C ARG A 20 4.98 7.19 19.59
N MET A 21 4.82 8.37 20.17
CA MET A 21 4.80 9.65 19.42
C MET A 21 6.20 10.15 19.07
N ASN A 22 7.14 9.29 18.77
CA ASN A 22 8.40 9.69 18.18
C ASN A 22 8.34 9.42 16.67
N THR A 23 7.77 10.35 15.96
CA THR A 23 8.05 10.85 14.60
C THR A 23 8.80 9.91 13.63
N SER A 24 8.30 8.73 13.37
CA SER A 24 8.50 8.09 12.08
C SER A 24 7.24 8.37 11.24
N ILE A 25 7.39 9.16 10.16
CA ILE A 25 6.35 9.30 9.13
C ILE A 25 5.93 7.88 8.76
N PRO A 26 4.64 7.51 8.88
CA PRO A 26 4.21 6.16 8.54
C PRO A 26 4.57 5.86 7.08
N GLU A 27 5.07 4.66 6.81
CA GLU A 27 5.46 4.18 5.47
C GLU A 27 4.30 4.21 4.45
N THR A 28 3.08 4.44 4.89
CA THR A 28 1.88 4.59 4.04
C THR A 28 1.89 5.83 3.16
N TYR A 29 2.68 6.87 3.50
CA TYR A 29 2.75 8.14 2.76
C TYR A 29 3.32 8.02 1.35
N ASN A 30 4.20 7.06 1.13
CA ASN A 30 5.01 6.99 -0.07
C ASN A 30 4.40 6.21 -1.23
N ARG A 31 3.19 5.66 -1.10
CA ARG A 31 2.69 4.69 -2.09
C ARG A 31 2.11 5.35 -3.32
N LYS A 32 1.23 6.34 -3.16
CA LYS A 32 0.41 6.83 -4.29
C LYS A 32 1.18 7.59 -5.37
N TYR A 33 2.15 8.43 -5.03
CA TYR A 33 2.91 9.13 -6.06
C TYR A 33 3.80 8.18 -6.87
N LYS A 34 4.36 7.17 -6.23
CA LYS A 34 5.17 6.15 -6.90
C LYS A 34 4.32 5.30 -7.83
N ASP A 35 3.13 4.92 -7.39
CA ASP A 35 2.16 4.21 -8.21
C ASP A 35 1.78 5.03 -9.43
N THR A 36 1.49 6.31 -9.26
CA THR A 36 1.16 7.23 -10.35
C THR A 36 2.35 7.42 -11.29
N LEU A 37 3.57 7.58 -10.76
CA LEU A 37 4.78 7.71 -11.57
C LEU A 37 5.07 6.41 -12.32
N PHE A 38 4.97 5.25 -11.64
CA PHE A 38 5.16 3.93 -12.23
C PHE A 38 4.21 3.68 -13.40
N THR A 39 2.92 3.88 -13.18
CA THR A 39 1.90 3.68 -14.20
C THR A 39 2.03 4.70 -15.34
N SER A 40 2.37 5.96 -15.05
CA SER A 40 2.58 6.99 -16.07
C SER A 40 3.80 6.70 -16.93
N LEU A 41 4.86 6.15 -16.35
CA LEU A 41 6.07 5.76 -17.07
C LEU A 41 5.81 4.50 -17.91
N PHE A 42 5.44 3.41 -17.26
CA PHE A 42 5.33 2.10 -17.89
C PHE A 42 3.99 1.83 -18.59
N GLY A 43 3.03 2.73 -18.46
CA GLY A 43 1.80 2.75 -19.25
C GLY A 43 1.98 3.24 -20.69
N ASN A 44 3.21 3.52 -21.13
CA ASN A 44 3.57 3.85 -22.51
C ASN A 44 4.37 2.70 -23.12
N LYS A 45 4.09 2.33 -24.38
CA LYS A 45 4.71 1.18 -25.05
C LYS A 45 6.24 1.27 -25.15
N GLU A 46 6.78 2.46 -25.41
CA GLU A 46 8.24 2.71 -25.45
C GLU A 46 8.88 2.31 -24.12
N TYR A 47 8.31 2.75 -23.01
CA TYR A 47 8.85 2.47 -21.67
C TYR A 47 8.46 1.07 -21.14
N ALA A 48 7.32 0.53 -21.56
CA ALA A 48 6.97 -0.87 -21.27
C ALA A 48 7.96 -1.84 -21.94
N LYS A 49 8.46 -1.52 -23.13
CA LYS A 49 9.55 -2.26 -23.77
C LYS A 49 10.82 -2.22 -22.91
N LEU A 50 11.22 -1.04 -22.44
CA LEU A 50 12.40 -0.90 -21.58
C LEU A 50 12.21 -1.61 -20.22
N LEU A 51 10.97 -1.63 -19.69
CA LEU A 51 10.63 -2.43 -18.51
C LEU A 51 10.83 -3.93 -18.79
N TYR A 52 10.28 -4.43 -19.90
CA TYR A 52 10.47 -5.83 -20.32
C TYR A 52 11.94 -6.19 -20.42
N GLU A 53 12.76 -5.38 -21.11
CA GLU A 53 14.20 -5.58 -21.25
C GLU A 53 14.93 -5.54 -19.90
N SER A 54 14.45 -4.73 -18.95
CA SER A 54 14.99 -4.67 -17.58
C SER A 54 14.64 -5.89 -16.74
N LEU A 55 13.46 -6.47 -16.94
CA LEU A 55 13.02 -7.68 -16.25
C LEU A 55 13.62 -8.97 -16.84
N PHE A 56 13.96 -8.96 -18.11
CA PHE A 56 14.48 -10.11 -18.86
C PHE A 56 15.76 -9.76 -19.64
N PRO A 57 16.87 -9.39 -18.95
CA PRO A 57 18.07 -8.91 -19.61
C PRO A 57 18.72 -9.95 -20.53
N ASP A 58 18.45 -11.24 -20.30
CA ASP A 58 19.02 -12.36 -21.09
C ASP A 58 18.08 -12.81 -22.24
N ARG A 59 16.88 -12.22 -22.36
CA ARG A 59 15.96 -12.53 -23.47
C ARG A 59 16.19 -11.58 -24.65
N GLU A 60 15.77 -12.02 -25.82
CA GLU A 60 15.78 -11.16 -27.01
C GLU A 60 14.92 -9.92 -26.81
N SER A 61 15.42 -8.78 -27.30
CA SER A 61 14.65 -7.54 -27.33
C SER A 61 13.39 -7.70 -28.19
N VAL A 62 12.34 -6.99 -27.80
CA VAL A 62 11.04 -6.98 -28.48
C VAL A 62 10.80 -5.62 -29.14
N CYS A 63 9.93 -5.58 -30.17
CA CYS A 63 9.47 -4.32 -30.73
C CYS A 63 8.33 -3.76 -29.87
N GLU A 64 8.07 -2.45 -29.96
CA GLU A 64 6.92 -1.84 -29.27
C GLU A 64 5.57 -2.41 -29.73
N ASP A 65 5.49 -2.84 -31.01
CA ASP A 65 4.30 -3.46 -31.59
C ASP A 65 4.05 -4.87 -31.04
N ASP A 66 5.07 -5.54 -30.50
CA ASP A 66 4.95 -6.83 -29.83
C ASP A 66 4.30 -6.72 -28.44
N ILE A 67 4.15 -5.48 -27.91
CA ILE A 67 3.65 -5.20 -26.56
C ILE A 67 2.21 -4.69 -26.63
N ASN A 68 1.31 -5.40 -25.97
CA ASN A 68 -0.04 -4.97 -25.73
C ASN A 68 -0.22 -4.67 -24.23
N LEU A 69 -0.36 -3.38 -23.90
CA LEU A 69 -0.66 -2.96 -22.53
C LEU A 69 -2.09 -3.36 -22.17
N ILE A 70 -2.25 -3.97 -21.01
CA ILE A 70 -3.53 -4.44 -20.49
C ILE A 70 -3.90 -3.57 -19.30
N SER A 71 -5.10 -2.99 -19.34
CA SER A 71 -5.68 -2.32 -18.17
C SER A 71 -6.28 -3.39 -17.25
N LEU A 72 -5.72 -3.52 -16.06
CA LEU A 72 -6.29 -4.38 -15.02
C LEU A 72 -7.49 -3.67 -14.41
N GLU A 73 -8.70 -4.19 -14.66
CA GLU A 73 -9.87 -3.72 -13.94
C GLU A 73 -9.86 -4.24 -12.51
N ASN A 74 -10.37 -3.44 -11.61
CA ASN A 74 -10.31 -3.66 -10.18
C ASN A 74 -11.11 -4.91 -9.78
N ILE A 75 -10.44 -5.96 -9.35
CA ILE A 75 -11.08 -7.23 -8.94
C ILE A 75 -11.65 -7.12 -7.51
N PHE A 76 -11.11 -6.24 -6.67
CA PHE A 76 -11.40 -6.26 -5.24
C PHE A 76 -12.04 -5.00 -4.65
N THR A 77 -11.84 -3.83 -5.23
CA THR A 77 -12.31 -2.56 -4.63
C THR A 77 -12.58 -1.50 -5.69
N VAL A 78 -13.21 -0.40 -5.27
CA VAL A 78 -13.48 0.79 -6.08
C VAL A 78 -12.18 1.58 -6.39
N GLU A 79 -11.06 1.25 -5.76
CA GLU A 79 -9.78 1.92 -5.98
C GLU A 79 -9.03 1.29 -7.16
N ARG A 80 -8.54 2.13 -8.08
CA ARG A 80 -7.66 1.72 -9.17
C ARG A 80 -6.32 1.31 -8.58
N TYR A 81 -5.94 0.04 -8.69
CA TYR A 81 -4.56 -0.37 -8.42
C TYR A 81 -3.68 0.04 -9.60
N ASN A 82 -2.51 0.56 -9.29
CA ASN A 82 -1.56 1.09 -10.26
C ASN A 82 -0.57 -0.01 -10.71
N ASP A 83 -1.11 -1.17 -11.04
CA ASP A 83 -0.33 -2.29 -11.51
C ASP A 83 -0.17 -2.20 -13.03
N THR A 84 0.96 -2.64 -13.54
CA THR A 84 1.20 -2.70 -14.98
C THR A 84 1.11 -4.14 -15.44
N CYS A 85 0.27 -4.37 -16.45
CA CYS A 85 0.16 -5.67 -17.13
C CYS A 85 0.43 -5.48 -18.61
N MET A 86 1.26 -6.33 -19.18
CA MET A 86 1.51 -6.36 -20.60
C MET A 86 1.46 -7.80 -21.14
N LEU A 87 0.88 -7.96 -22.32
CA LEU A 87 0.94 -9.17 -23.11
C LEU A 87 2.03 -8.98 -24.18
N VAL A 88 3.03 -9.84 -24.20
CA VAL A 88 4.16 -9.78 -25.12
C VAL A 88 4.06 -10.91 -26.12
N LYS A 89 3.98 -10.59 -27.42
CA LYS A 89 3.88 -11.53 -28.56
C LYS A 89 2.75 -12.57 -28.40
N ASP A 90 1.66 -12.21 -27.72
CA ASP A 90 0.55 -13.11 -27.37
C ASP A 90 0.96 -14.41 -26.64
N ALA A 91 2.18 -14.45 -26.13
CA ALA A 91 2.78 -15.63 -25.51
C ALA A 91 3.14 -15.45 -24.03
N LEU A 92 3.25 -14.21 -23.56
CA LEU A 92 3.75 -13.91 -22.22
C LEU A 92 2.92 -12.78 -21.57
N ILE A 93 2.36 -13.04 -20.41
CA ILE A 93 1.74 -12.03 -19.55
C ILE A 93 2.78 -11.60 -18.52
N VAL A 94 3.14 -10.32 -18.51
CA VAL A 94 4.04 -9.75 -17.51
C VAL A 94 3.21 -8.87 -16.57
N LEU A 95 3.10 -9.28 -15.32
CA LEU A 95 2.45 -8.54 -14.25
C LEU A 95 3.52 -7.92 -13.38
N THR A 96 3.42 -6.61 -13.16
CA THR A 96 4.38 -5.88 -12.34
C THR A 96 3.62 -4.98 -11.37
N GLU A 97 3.83 -5.17 -10.07
CA GLU A 97 3.29 -4.32 -9.02
C GLU A 97 4.42 -3.59 -8.29
N HIS A 98 4.22 -2.28 -8.06
CA HIS A 98 5.15 -1.48 -7.28
C HIS A 98 4.81 -1.55 -5.79
N GLN A 99 5.84 -1.74 -4.93
CA GLN A 99 5.68 -1.75 -3.47
C GLN A 99 6.83 -1.05 -2.75
N SER A 100 6.51 -0.22 -1.75
CA SER A 100 7.48 0.31 -0.78
C SER A 100 7.61 -0.57 0.48
N THR A 101 6.62 -1.40 0.74
CA THR A 101 6.59 -2.39 1.82
C THR A 101 6.05 -3.69 1.26
N ILE A 102 6.75 -4.80 1.48
CA ILE A 102 6.33 -6.11 0.97
C ILE A 102 5.01 -6.55 1.62
N ASN A 103 4.04 -6.85 0.76
CA ASN A 103 2.78 -7.46 1.17
C ASN A 103 2.84 -8.97 0.95
N GLN A 104 2.76 -9.75 2.02
CA GLN A 104 2.83 -11.22 1.95
C GLN A 104 1.65 -11.86 1.19
N ASN A 105 0.56 -11.11 0.97
CA ASN A 105 -0.60 -11.59 0.20
C ASN A 105 -0.44 -11.37 -1.33
N MET A 106 0.70 -10.89 -1.79
CA MET A 106 0.93 -10.62 -3.22
C MET A 106 0.73 -11.85 -4.10
N PRO A 107 1.22 -13.06 -3.76
CA PRO A 107 0.99 -14.22 -4.61
C PRO A 107 -0.50 -14.51 -4.84
N MET A 108 -1.33 -14.37 -3.80
CA MET A 108 -2.77 -14.57 -3.94
C MET A 108 -3.45 -13.48 -4.78
N ARG A 109 -3.05 -12.22 -4.60
CA ARG A 109 -3.59 -11.10 -5.40
C ARG A 109 -3.25 -11.26 -6.88
N LEU A 110 -2.00 -11.56 -7.19
CA LEU A 110 -1.52 -11.71 -8.56
C LEU A 110 -2.06 -12.97 -9.24
N LEU A 111 -2.33 -14.06 -8.49
CA LEU A 111 -3.07 -15.21 -9.01
C LEU A 111 -4.46 -14.82 -9.52
N LEU A 112 -5.17 -13.96 -8.78
CA LEU A 112 -6.50 -13.52 -9.19
C LEU A 112 -6.44 -12.61 -10.43
N TYR A 113 -5.41 -11.79 -10.59
CA TYR A 113 -5.19 -11.02 -11.81
C TYR A 113 -4.91 -11.93 -13.02
N VAL A 114 -4.04 -12.92 -12.88
CA VAL A 114 -3.79 -13.92 -13.93
C VAL A 114 -5.06 -14.65 -14.33
N ALA A 115 -5.85 -15.07 -13.34
CA ALA A 115 -7.10 -15.78 -13.58
C ALA A 115 -8.11 -14.90 -14.34
N GLU A 116 -8.22 -13.61 -14.00
CA GLU A 116 -9.11 -12.70 -14.72
C GLU A 116 -8.64 -12.44 -16.15
N GLU A 117 -7.32 -12.33 -16.39
CA GLU A 117 -6.78 -12.21 -17.74
C GLU A 117 -7.07 -13.46 -18.59
N TYR A 118 -6.94 -14.65 -18.01
CA TYR A 118 -7.33 -15.87 -18.72
C TYR A 118 -8.85 -15.92 -19.00
N LYS A 119 -9.68 -15.49 -18.06
CA LYS A 119 -11.14 -15.34 -18.31
C LYS A 119 -11.41 -14.41 -19.49
N ARG A 120 -10.69 -13.29 -19.57
CA ARG A 120 -10.82 -12.32 -20.67
C ARG A 120 -10.38 -12.93 -22.00
N ILE A 121 -9.24 -13.65 -22.04
CA ILE A 121 -8.73 -14.33 -23.24
C ILE A 121 -9.73 -15.36 -23.74
N PHE A 122 -10.36 -16.11 -22.81
CA PHE A 122 -11.35 -17.14 -23.12
C PHE A 122 -12.80 -16.67 -22.99
N SER A 123 -13.08 -15.40 -23.25
CA SER A 123 -14.44 -14.87 -23.29
C SER A 123 -15.15 -15.17 -24.62
N GLY A 124 -16.48 -15.12 -24.60
CA GLY A 124 -17.31 -15.31 -25.81
C GLY A 124 -17.13 -16.69 -26.47
N GLU A 125 -16.94 -16.71 -27.77
CA GLU A 125 -16.81 -17.96 -28.54
C GLU A 125 -15.55 -18.78 -28.17
N LYS A 126 -14.47 -18.11 -27.78
CA LYS A 126 -13.22 -18.76 -27.35
C LYS A 126 -13.39 -19.62 -26.10
N SER A 127 -14.40 -19.37 -25.28
CA SER A 127 -14.69 -20.20 -24.10
C SER A 127 -14.97 -21.66 -24.46
N ARG A 128 -15.52 -21.92 -25.63
CA ARG A 128 -15.82 -23.29 -26.13
C ARG A 128 -14.53 -24.07 -26.40
N ASP A 129 -13.39 -23.41 -26.65
CA ASP A 129 -12.14 -24.11 -26.94
C ASP A 129 -11.62 -24.88 -25.72
N LEU A 130 -11.93 -24.43 -24.51
CA LEU A 130 -11.56 -25.11 -23.27
C LEU A 130 -12.28 -26.46 -23.06
N PHE A 131 -13.38 -26.70 -23.78
CA PHE A 131 -14.14 -27.95 -23.72
C PHE A 131 -13.80 -28.94 -24.83
N LYS A 132 -12.87 -28.55 -25.74
CA LYS A 132 -12.37 -29.45 -26.80
C LYS A 132 -11.30 -30.37 -26.25
N SER A 133 -11.15 -31.54 -26.86
CA SER A 133 -10.08 -32.49 -26.45
C SER A 133 -8.67 -32.03 -26.81
N ARG A 134 -8.51 -31.03 -27.72
CA ARG A 134 -7.24 -30.49 -28.09
C ARG A 134 -6.77 -29.50 -27.03
N MET A 135 -5.49 -29.60 -26.62
CA MET A 135 -4.88 -28.64 -25.73
C MET A 135 -4.91 -27.22 -26.33
N VAL A 136 -5.34 -26.27 -25.51
CA VAL A 136 -5.29 -24.83 -25.85
C VAL A 136 -4.05 -24.23 -25.21
N MET A 137 -3.22 -23.60 -26.03
CA MET A 137 -2.04 -22.88 -25.54
C MET A 137 -2.47 -21.54 -24.95
N VAL A 138 -1.87 -21.19 -23.83
CA VAL A 138 -2.15 -19.93 -23.11
C VAL A 138 -0.85 -19.14 -22.94
N PRO A 139 -0.92 -17.81 -22.86
CA PRO A 139 0.28 -17.01 -22.51
C PRO A 139 0.79 -17.42 -21.13
N ALA A 140 2.12 -17.57 -21.01
CA ALA A 140 2.74 -17.87 -19.72
C ALA A 140 2.74 -16.62 -18.83
N PRO A 141 2.38 -16.71 -17.55
CA PRO A 141 2.49 -15.57 -16.63
C PRO A 141 3.91 -15.48 -16.05
N GLU A 142 4.47 -14.28 -16.04
CA GLU A 142 5.69 -13.91 -15.31
C GLU A 142 5.35 -12.75 -14.39
N ILE A 143 5.70 -12.85 -13.13
CA ILE A 143 5.11 -12.01 -12.08
C ILE A 143 6.20 -11.40 -11.23
N PHE A 144 6.15 -10.07 -11.10
CA PHE A 144 7.16 -9.28 -10.42
C PHE A 144 6.55 -8.31 -9.41
N VAL A 145 7.25 -8.10 -8.31
CA VAL A 145 7.06 -6.96 -7.41
C VAL A 145 8.30 -6.09 -7.52
N VAL A 146 8.12 -4.82 -7.86
CA VAL A 146 9.18 -3.80 -7.86
C VAL A 146 9.23 -3.17 -6.48
N TYR A 147 10.27 -3.49 -5.73
CA TYR A 147 10.43 -3.02 -4.36
C TYR A 147 11.30 -1.77 -4.30
N THR A 148 10.72 -0.67 -3.84
CA THR A 148 11.44 0.61 -3.65
C THR A 148 11.76 0.93 -2.20
N GLY A 149 11.38 0.04 -1.26
CA GLY A 149 11.70 0.19 0.15
C GLY A 149 13.19 -0.01 0.48
N LYS A 150 13.54 0.15 1.75
CA LYS A 150 14.92 -0.01 2.26
C LYS A 150 15.05 -1.14 3.26
N GLY A 151 13.94 -1.82 3.60
CA GLY A 151 13.92 -2.93 4.54
C GLY A 151 14.41 -4.25 3.91
N ASN A 152 14.67 -5.23 4.75
CA ASN A 152 14.93 -6.58 4.29
C ASN A 152 13.67 -7.19 3.66
N HIS A 153 13.83 -7.90 2.57
CA HIS A 153 12.75 -8.61 1.88
C HIS A 153 13.29 -9.93 1.30
N PRO A 154 12.42 -10.91 1.03
CA PRO A 154 12.80 -12.12 0.31
C PRO A 154 12.97 -11.81 -1.19
N ASP A 155 13.76 -12.64 -1.89
CA ASP A 155 13.90 -12.56 -3.35
C ASP A 155 12.64 -13.06 -4.08
N TYR A 156 11.87 -13.92 -3.42
CA TYR A 156 10.65 -14.52 -3.95
C TYR A 156 9.56 -14.59 -2.89
N LEU A 157 8.31 -14.46 -3.34
CA LEU A 157 7.12 -14.74 -2.54
C LEU A 157 6.40 -15.94 -3.15
N TYR A 158 5.93 -16.85 -2.32
CA TYR A 158 5.30 -18.09 -2.74
C TYR A 158 3.84 -18.16 -2.30
N LEU A 159 2.97 -18.62 -3.19
CA LEU A 159 1.56 -18.82 -2.86
C LEU A 159 1.37 -19.89 -1.77
N SER A 160 2.24 -20.91 -1.79
CA SER A 160 2.21 -22.01 -0.81
C SER A 160 2.41 -21.54 0.65
N ASP A 161 3.06 -20.38 0.87
CA ASP A 161 3.23 -19.80 2.21
C ASP A 161 1.90 -19.38 2.84
N ALA A 162 0.87 -19.13 2.02
CA ALA A 162 -0.48 -18.78 2.48
C ALA A 162 -1.37 -20.01 2.76
N TYR A 163 -0.93 -21.22 2.47
CA TYR A 163 -1.74 -22.42 2.65
C TYR A 163 -1.79 -22.85 4.12
N ARG A 164 -2.99 -23.19 4.60
CA ARG A 164 -3.19 -23.67 5.97
C ARG A 164 -2.58 -25.06 6.22
N ILE A 165 -2.39 -25.83 5.15
CA ILE A 165 -1.77 -27.15 5.14
C ILE A 165 -0.88 -27.23 3.88
N PRO A 166 0.22 -27.99 3.90
CA PRO A 166 1.06 -28.18 2.72
C PRO A 166 0.25 -28.73 1.55
N ALA A 167 0.39 -28.08 0.38
CA ALA A 167 -0.22 -28.50 -0.87
C ALA A 167 0.74 -28.18 -2.03
N SER A 168 0.72 -28.97 -3.10
CA SER A 168 1.58 -28.81 -4.26
C SER A 168 0.85 -28.72 -5.59
N SER A 169 -0.48 -28.75 -5.59
CA SER A 169 -1.27 -28.76 -6.80
C SER A 169 -1.35 -27.41 -7.50
N LEU A 170 -1.11 -26.32 -6.75
CA LEU A 170 -1.10 -24.97 -7.27
C LEU A 170 0.00 -24.19 -6.56
N GLU A 171 0.97 -23.70 -7.33
CA GLU A 171 2.01 -22.80 -6.87
C GLU A 171 2.08 -21.59 -7.79
N LEU A 172 2.36 -20.42 -7.21
CA LEU A 172 2.66 -19.20 -7.92
C LEU A 172 3.83 -18.52 -7.22
N THR A 173 4.87 -18.25 -8.00
CA THR A 173 6.07 -17.57 -7.53
C THR A 173 6.08 -16.14 -8.04
N VAL A 174 6.31 -15.21 -7.14
CA VAL A 174 6.46 -13.78 -7.44
C VAL A 174 7.92 -13.39 -7.22
N SER A 175 8.58 -12.89 -8.26
CA SER A 175 9.94 -12.38 -8.16
C SER A 175 9.96 -10.97 -7.59
N VAL A 176 10.82 -10.71 -6.60
CA VAL A 176 11.01 -9.38 -6.03
C VAL A 176 12.22 -8.72 -6.66
N VAL A 177 12.02 -7.57 -7.30
CA VAL A 177 13.07 -6.79 -7.95
C VAL A 177 13.30 -5.51 -7.16
N ASP A 178 14.52 -5.32 -6.70
CA ASP A 178 14.98 -4.14 -5.98
C ASP A 178 16.17 -3.46 -6.67
N TRP A 179 16.72 -2.41 -6.05
CA TRP A 179 17.86 -1.67 -6.62
C TRP A 179 19.14 -2.51 -6.78
N THR A 180 19.27 -3.63 -6.06
CA THR A 180 20.48 -4.49 -6.08
C THR A 180 20.49 -5.41 -7.29
N ASN A 181 19.30 -5.90 -7.70
CA ASN A 181 19.13 -6.84 -8.80
C ASN A 181 18.48 -6.21 -10.05
N ALA A 182 17.93 -5.01 -9.96
CA ALA A 182 17.37 -4.28 -11.09
C ALA A 182 18.46 -3.80 -12.06
N VAL A 183 18.12 -3.75 -13.35
CA VAL A 183 18.95 -3.19 -14.42
C VAL A 183 18.13 -2.19 -15.25
N GLY A 184 18.80 -1.48 -16.16
CA GLY A 184 18.15 -0.59 -17.12
C GLY A 184 17.28 0.48 -16.48
N ILE A 185 16.16 0.79 -17.15
CA ILE A 185 15.25 1.84 -16.70
C ILE A 185 14.58 1.52 -15.36
N LEU A 186 14.38 0.25 -15.04
CA LEU A 186 13.81 -0.17 -13.77
C LEU A 186 14.71 0.20 -12.60
N LYS A 187 16.01 0.03 -12.74
CA LYS A 187 16.97 0.47 -11.72
C LYS A 187 16.92 1.97 -11.51
N GLU A 188 16.87 2.75 -12.59
CA GLU A 188 16.77 4.21 -12.52
C GLU A 188 15.48 4.68 -11.84
N TYR A 189 14.35 4.02 -12.14
CA TYR A 189 13.07 4.29 -11.48
C TYR A 189 13.14 4.03 -9.97
N ILE A 190 13.71 2.89 -9.54
CA ILE A 190 13.86 2.54 -8.13
C ILE A 190 14.76 3.57 -7.43
N GLN A 191 15.88 3.94 -8.03
CA GLN A 191 16.80 4.94 -7.48
C GLN A 191 16.15 6.32 -7.37
N LEU A 192 15.46 6.78 -8.42
CA LEU A 192 14.71 8.04 -8.39
C LEU A 192 13.70 8.04 -7.24
N SER A 193 12.92 6.96 -7.09
CA SER A 193 11.93 6.82 -6.03
C SER A 193 12.58 6.90 -4.64
N GLN A 194 13.70 6.20 -4.43
CA GLN A 194 14.42 6.20 -3.16
C GLN A 194 15.09 7.54 -2.86
N ASP A 195 15.57 8.24 -3.89
CA ASP A 195 16.19 9.57 -3.75
C ASP A 195 15.15 10.63 -3.39
N VAL A 196 13.96 10.58 -4.00
CA VAL A 196 12.83 11.44 -3.62
C VAL A 196 12.46 11.20 -2.16
N ASP A 197 12.18 9.96 -1.77
CA ASP A 197 11.80 9.62 -0.39
C ASP A 197 12.83 10.07 0.65
N SER A 198 14.10 9.91 0.32
CA SER A 198 15.18 10.29 1.23
C SER A 198 15.33 11.79 1.31
N GLY A 199 15.15 12.47 0.18
CA GLY A 199 15.31 13.92 0.05
C GLY A 199 14.19 14.71 0.72
N ILE A 200 12.97 14.21 0.73
CA ILE A 200 11.79 14.93 1.26
C ILE A 200 11.52 14.65 2.74
N ARG A 201 12.27 13.77 3.38
CA ARG A 201 12.05 13.39 4.78
C ARG A 201 12.10 14.60 5.70
N GLY A 202 10.99 14.87 6.40
CA GLY A 202 10.84 16.01 7.29
C GLY A 202 10.68 17.37 6.60
N LEU A 203 10.52 17.40 5.26
CA LEU A 203 10.25 18.62 4.51
C LEU A 203 8.77 18.77 4.20
N HIS A 204 8.27 20.00 4.28
CA HIS A 204 6.88 20.35 3.99
C HIS A 204 6.81 21.56 3.05
N GLY A 205 5.65 21.76 2.42
CA GLY A 205 5.38 22.93 1.58
C GLY A 205 6.41 23.14 0.47
N GLN A 206 6.86 24.37 0.30
CA GLN A 206 7.76 24.75 -0.80
C GLN A 206 9.17 24.13 -0.71
N ASP A 207 9.67 23.86 0.49
CA ASP A 207 10.98 23.22 0.65
C ASP A 207 10.95 21.78 0.13
N ARG A 208 9.83 21.08 0.34
CA ARG A 208 9.57 19.75 -0.24
C ARG A 208 9.53 19.80 -1.76
N VAL A 209 8.75 20.73 -2.35
CA VAL A 209 8.66 20.93 -3.81
C VAL A 209 10.03 21.16 -4.42
N ARG A 210 10.79 22.09 -3.86
CA ARG A 210 12.15 22.41 -4.32
C ARG A 210 13.05 21.18 -4.28
N LYS A 211 12.95 20.38 -3.21
CA LYS A 211 13.78 19.19 -3.07
C LYS A 211 13.40 18.09 -4.07
N ILE A 212 12.12 17.90 -4.34
CA ILE A 212 11.65 16.99 -5.39
C ILE A 212 12.22 17.44 -6.74
N ASP A 213 12.11 18.73 -7.07
CA ASP A 213 12.61 19.25 -8.32
C ASP A 213 14.12 19.06 -8.46
N GLU A 214 14.91 19.35 -7.43
CA GLU A 214 16.36 19.07 -7.41
C GLU A 214 16.68 17.60 -7.72
N VAL A 215 15.91 16.66 -7.14
CA VAL A 215 16.11 15.24 -7.39
C VAL A 215 15.74 14.90 -8.83
N VAL A 216 14.58 15.31 -9.30
CA VAL A 216 14.08 15.04 -10.66
C VAL A 216 15.03 15.62 -11.72
N GLN A 217 15.57 16.83 -11.50
CA GLN A 217 16.52 17.49 -12.42
C GLN A 217 17.79 16.65 -12.66
N ARG A 218 18.29 15.93 -11.65
CA ARG A 218 19.44 15.02 -11.83
C ARG A 218 19.15 13.92 -12.87
N TYR A 219 17.95 13.35 -12.84
CA TYR A 219 17.52 12.28 -13.73
C TYR A 219 17.06 12.77 -15.11
N ARG A 220 16.90 14.08 -15.31
CA ARG A 220 16.64 14.71 -16.62
C ARG A 220 17.89 14.76 -17.52
N SER A 221 19.07 14.48 -16.96
CA SER A 221 20.32 14.47 -17.71
C SER A 221 20.32 13.36 -18.79
N PRO A 222 20.93 13.61 -19.97
CA PRO A 222 20.90 12.67 -21.12
C PRO A 222 21.51 11.29 -20.86
N GLY A 223 22.21 11.10 -19.74
CA GLY A 223 22.80 9.80 -19.36
C GLY A 223 21.79 8.79 -18.80
N TYR A 224 20.56 9.23 -18.50
CA TYR A 224 19.52 8.36 -17.93
C TYR A 224 18.48 7.97 -18.98
N LEU A 225 18.07 6.70 -18.99
CA LEU A 225 17.00 6.19 -19.85
C LEU A 225 15.65 6.85 -19.55
N ILE A 226 15.39 7.16 -18.27
CA ILE A 226 14.18 7.84 -17.82
C ILE A 226 14.14 9.32 -18.20
N SER A 227 15.28 9.90 -18.64
CA SER A 227 15.41 11.35 -18.88
C SER A 227 14.42 11.88 -19.91
N LYS A 228 14.22 11.16 -21.02
CA LYS A 228 13.28 11.56 -22.08
C LYS A 228 11.86 11.67 -21.52
N PHE A 229 11.40 10.71 -20.72
CA PHE A 229 10.09 10.75 -20.06
C PHE A 229 9.97 11.98 -19.16
N LEU A 230 10.95 12.19 -18.29
CA LEU A 230 10.94 13.31 -17.34
C LEU A 230 10.96 14.69 -18.01
N ASN A 231 11.60 14.78 -19.19
CA ASN A 231 11.64 16.01 -19.99
C ASN A 231 10.34 16.26 -20.77
N MET A 232 9.66 15.19 -21.21
CA MET A 232 8.37 15.29 -21.93
C MET A 232 7.19 15.58 -21.02
N LYS A 233 7.18 15.05 -19.81
CA LYS A 233 6.11 15.20 -18.81
C LYS A 233 6.32 16.47 -17.97
N GLY A 234 6.38 17.66 -18.60
CA GLY A 234 6.43 19.00 -18.00
C GLY A 234 6.71 19.07 -16.48
N ASP A 235 5.76 18.81 -15.64
CA ASP A 235 5.87 19.01 -14.21
C ASP A 235 5.72 17.73 -13.38
N VAL A 236 6.72 16.85 -13.49
CA VAL A 236 6.79 15.62 -12.68
C VAL A 236 6.94 15.96 -11.19
N ALA A 237 7.63 17.05 -10.85
CA ALA A 237 7.79 17.48 -9.47
C ALA A 237 6.45 17.92 -8.86
N ASP A 238 5.62 18.63 -9.60
CA ASP A 238 4.27 19.00 -9.16
C ASP A 238 3.34 17.80 -9.08
N MET A 239 3.46 16.85 -9.99
CA MET A 239 2.71 15.59 -9.92
C MET A 239 3.04 14.82 -8.63
N ILE A 240 4.31 14.66 -8.32
CA ILE A 240 4.78 14.00 -7.09
C ILE A 240 4.32 14.77 -5.86
N ASN A 241 4.48 16.09 -5.85
CA ASN A 241 4.12 16.92 -4.71
C ASN A 241 2.60 16.98 -4.48
N SER A 242 1.80 17.10 -5.53
CA SER A 242 0.33 17.16 -5.41
C SER A 242 -0.22 15.85 -4.84
N GLN A 243 0.33 14.72 -5.24
CA GLN A 243 -0.06 13.42 -4.70
C GLN A 243 0.33 13.27 -3.22
N LEU A 244 1.53 13.71 -2.85
CA LEU A 244 1.97 13.72 -1.45
C LEU A 244 1.10 14.64 -0.59
N THR A 245 0.71 15.82 -1.10
CA THR A 245 -0.18 16.75 -0.39
C THR A 245 -1.57 16.15 -0.18
N TYR A 246 -2.10 15.42 -1.15
CA TYR A 246 -3.38 14.72 -1.00
C TYR A 246 -3.31 13.63 0.06
N ASP A 247 -2.21 12.89 0.11
CA ASP A 247 -1.99 11.86 1.12
C ASP A 247 -1.85 12.47 2.53
N ASP A 248 -1.15 13.60 2.67
CA ASP A 248 -1.09 14.38 3.91
C ASP A 248 -2.50 14.76 4.42
N LEU A 249 -3.37 15.21 3.53
CA LEU A 249 -4.77 15.57 3.87
C LEU A 249 -5.61 14.36 4.28
N LEU A 250 -5.40 13.22 3.63
CA LEU A 250 -6.12 11.98 4.00
C LEU A 250 -5.72 11.49 5.38
N GLU A 251 -4.44 11.64 5.75
CA GLU A 251 -3.99 11.22 7.07
C GLU A 251 -4.50 12.14 8.16
N ILE A 252 -4.45 13.46 7.98
CA ILE A 252 -5.06 14.43 8.89
C ILE A 252 -6.54 14.07 9.14
N ARG A 253 -7.30 13.79 8.06
CA ARG A 253 -8.71 13.37 8.20
C ARG A 253 -8.88 12.04 8.92
N LYS A 254 -7.94 11.11 8.74
CA LYS A 254 -7.95 9.83 9.44
C LYS A 254 -7.65 10.01 10.93
N GLU A 255 -6.68 10.86 11.26
CA GLU A 255 -6.36 11.23 12.63
C GLU A 255 -7.54 11.92 13.30
N GLU A 256 -8.13 12.93 12.65
CA GLU A 256 -9.36 13.60 13.12
C GLU A 256 -10.52 12.60 13.34
N GLY A 257 -10.70 11.66 12.40
CA GLY A 257 -11.71 10.61 12.51
C GLY A 257 -11.45 9.63 13.66
N MET A 258 -10.18 9.29 13.91
CA MET A 258 -9.79 8.45 15.04
C MET A 258 -9.98 9.19 16.38
N GLU A 259 -9.60 10.46 16.47
CA GLU A 259 -9.82 11.30 17.66
C GLU A 259 -11.31 11.43 17.96
N ALA A 260 -12.12 11.77 16.96
CA ALA A 260 -13.58 11.85 17.11
C ALA A 260 -14.21 10.50 17.51
N GLY A 261 -13.72 9.39 16.96
CA GLY A 261 -14.14 8.04 17.31
C GLY A 261 -13.77 7.67 18.75
N MET A 262 -12.56 8.02 19.19
CA MET A 262 -12.13 7.84 20.58
C MET A 262 -12.96 8.69 21.54
N GLU A 263 -13.19 9.95 21.22
CA GLU A 263 -14.02 10.84 22.05
C GLU A 263 -15.46 10.32 22.17
N ALA A 264 -16.07 9.91 21.06
CA ALA A 264 -17.42 9.32 21.06
C ALA A 264 -17.47 8.00 21.87
N GLY A 265 -16.44 7.16 21.76
CA GLY A 265 -16.31 5.93 22.53
C GLY A 265 -16.18 6.20 24.03
N MET A 266 -15.36 7.17 24.40
CA MET A 266 -15.22 7.63 25.78
C MET A 266 -16.54 8.20 26.32
N GLU A 267 -17.24 9.04 25.55
CA GLU A 267 -18.56 9.56 25.97
C GLU A 267 -19.57 8.44 26.19
N ALA A 268 -19.64 7.48 25.28
CA ALA A 268 -20.55 6.34 25.39
C ALA A 268 -20.27 5.48 26.63
N LEU A 269 -19.02 5.41 27.09
CA LEU A 269 -18.60 4.68 28.27
C LEU A 269 -18.83 5.48 29.55
N LEU A 270 -18.42 6.75 29.58
CA LEU A 270 -18.39 7.57 30.79
C LEU A 270 -19.72 8.18 31.14
N LYS A 271 -20.57 8.52 30.17
CA LYS A 271 -21.91 9.07 30.43
C LYS A 271 -22.79 8.15 31.27
N PRO A 272 -22.97 6.85 30.93
CA PRO A 272 -23.73 5.94 31.79
C PRO A 272 -23.04 5.66 33.13
N PHE A 273 -21.71 5.69 33.19
CA PHE A 273 -20.93 5.55 34.40
C PHE A 273 -21.27 6.66 35.42
N VAL A 274 -21.18 7.92 35.01
CA VAL A 274 -21.50 9.08 35.83
C VAL A 274 -23.00 9.09 36.22
N ALA A 275 -23.88 8.82 35.26
CA ALA A 275 -25.33 8.80 35.50
C ALA A 275 -25.74 7.75 36.54
N LYS A 276 -25.14 6.55 36.53
CA LYS A 276 -25.41 5.48 37.50
C LYS A 276 -25.00 5.90 38.91
N ARG A 277 -23.83 6.50 39.10
CA ARG A 277 -23.29 6.92 40.39
C ARG A 277 -24.06 8.13 40.95
N LYS A 278 -24.40 9.10 40.10
CA LYS A 278 -25.27 10.22 40.43
C LYS A 278 -26.64 9.72 40.98
N LYS A 279 -27.23 8.72 40.28
CA LYS A 279 -28.50 8.11 40.74
C LYS A 279 -28.38 7.42 42.10
N ASN A 280 -27.20 6.91 42.44
CA ASN A 280 -26.89 6.29 43.72
C ASN A 280 -26.53 7.31 44.81
N GLY A 281 -26.59 8.61 44.55
CA GLY A 281 -26.38 9.69 45.53
C GLY A 281 -24.92 10.11 45.71
N TRP A 282 -24.01 9.66 44.82
CA TRP A 282 -22.59 10.02 44.90
C TRP A 282 -22.37 11.49 44.55
N SER A 283 -21.47 12.12 45.28
CA SER A 283 -21.00 13.49 44.98
C SER A 283 -20.11 13.50 43.74
N ARG A 284 -19.85 14.69 43.20
CA ARG A 284 -18.96 14.84 42.04
C ARG A 284 -17.53 14.39 42.34
N ASP A 285 -17.05 14.68 43.54
CA ASP A 285 -15.68 14.34 43.93
C ASP A 285 -15.52 12.82 44.12
N GLU A 286 -16.51 12.16 44.76
CA GLU A 286 -16.52 10.69 44.87
C GLU A 286 -16.56 9.99 43.51
N ILE A 287 -17.31 10.55 42.53
CA ILE A 287 -17.35 10.00 41.16
C ILE A 287 -16.03 10.24 40.46
N ALA A 288 -15.38 11.37 40.68
CA ALA A 288 -14.08 11.65 40.08
C ALA A 288 -12.98 10.71 40.62
N GLU A 289 -12.95 10.47 41.92
CA GLU A 289 -12.03 9.53 42.56
C GLU A 289 -12.21 8.10 42.02
N ASP A 290 -13.44 7.62 41.95
CA ASP A 290 -13.76 6.29 41.40
C ASP A 290 -13.42 6.18 39.92
N MET A 291 -13.57 7.27 39.14
CA MET A 291 -13.19 7.35 37.74
C MET A 291 -11.66 7.28 37.57
N MET A 292 -10.89 7.84 38.49
CA MET A 292 -9.43 7.71 38.51
C MET A 292 -8.99 6.26 38.74
N GLU A 293 -9.64 5.52 39.62
CA GLU A 293 -9.34 4.11 39.88
C GLU A 293 -9.72 3.21 38.71
N ASP A 294 -10.93 3.37 38.15
CA ASP A 294 -11.48 2.47 37.15
C ASP A 294 -10.84 2.70 35.75
N PHE A 295 -10.47 3.94 35.42
CA PHE A 295 -10.00 4.33 34.08
C PHE A 295 -8.58 4.90 34.02
N ASN A 296 -7.89 4.93 35.16
CA ASN A 296 -6.51 5.47 35.28
C ASN A 296 -6.39 6.92 34.77
N PHE A 297 -7.40 7.75 35.00
CA PHE A 297 -7.38 9.17 34.66
C PHE A 297 -6.61 10.00 35.68
N SER A 298 -6.05 11.13 35.23
CA SER A 298 -5.66 12.17 36.17
C SER A 298 -6.90 12.80 36.83
N PHE A 299 -6.71 13.41 38.00
CA PHE A 299 -7.80 14.09 38.71
C PHE A 299 -8.46 15.17 37.85
N GLU A 300 -7.68 15.94 37.10
CA GLU A 300 -8.15 16.98 36.20
C GLU A 300 -9.03 16.42 35.06
N GLN A 301 -8.61 15.32 34.47
CA GLN A 301 -9.38 14.61 33.44
C GLN A 301 -10.70 14.07 34.00
N ALA A 302 -10.67 13.41 35.15
CA ALA A 302 -11.86 12.87 35.79
C ALA A 302 -12.87 13.98 36.16
N GLN A 303 -12.40 15.07 36.75
CA GLN A 303 -13.26 16.24 37.03
C GLN A 303 -13.86 16.85 35.77
N GLY A 304 -13.08 16.92 34.66
CA GLY A 304 -13.58 17.40 33.38
C GLY A 304 -14.77 16.58 32.86
N TYR A 305 -14.65 15.26 32.87
CA TYR A 305 -15.72 14.35 32.46
C TYR A 305 -16.91 14.37 33.42
N VAL A 306 -16.69 14.39 34.74
CA VAL A 306 -17.77 14.51 35.71
C VAL A 306 -18.51 15.83 35.50
N LYS A 307 -17.82 16.96 35.30
CA LYS A 307 -18.47 18.26 35.02
C LYS A 307 -19.30 18.20 33.74
N LYS A 308 -18.80 17.52 32.68
CA LYS A 308 -19.48 17.37 31.37
C LYS A 308 -20.77 16.55 31.51
N PHE A 309 -20.78 15.46 32.28
CA PHE A 309 -21.89 14.49 32.30
C PHE A 309 -22.77 14.55 33.56
N TYR A 310 -22.33 15.15 34.63
CA TYR A 310 -23.14 15.27 35.84
C TYR A 310 -24.30 16.25 35.71
N ALA A 311 -24.20 17.23 34.81
CA ALA A 311 -25.24 18.21 34.53
C ALA A 311 -26.37 17.67 33.64
N LEU A 312 -26.11 16.58 32.94
CA LEU A 312 -27.10 15.87 32.12
C LEU A 312 -27.90 14.89 32.97
#